data_41482a5344e8b72af964fe3632929858
#
_entry.id   41482a5344e8b72af964fe3632929858
#
_cell.length_a   1.000
_cell.length_b   1.000
_cell.length_c   1.000
_cell.angle_alpha   90.00
_cell.angle_beta   90.00
_cell.angle_gamma   90.00
#
_symmetry.space_group_name_H-M   'P 1'
#
loop_
_entity.id
_entity.type
_entity.pdbx_description
1 polymer ?
#
loop_
_entity_poly.entity_id
_entity_poly.type
_entity_poly.pdbx_seq_one_letter_code
_entity_poly.pdbx_strand_id
1 'polypeptide(L)'
;MSRDGHLRPPRLGLLNYMLKALESDGAKDVVFIPVGINYDRVLEDRSLVRSLDPEAERRSTGFALKKTFGFIGHNLALMIRGRWFRFGYACVNFGAPVSARAWIEENDVSDEAARQKSVDALGRHLMHSVGRVVPVLPVSLIATVFARRGGEPISELDLKVAAHALQTELEEKKARIYVPHADTDYALSVGLRMLTLRHLIIEKDGLFTVGLDEMPVLQYYANAIAHYFEPLEGPE
;
A
#
# COMPACT_ATOMS: atom_id res chain seq x y z
N MET A 1 1.70 -0.85 8.87
CA MET A 1 2.06 -1.27 7.50
C MET A 1 2.33 -2.75 7.49
N SER A 2 1.88 -3.46 6.48
CA SER A 2 2.28 -4.84 6.24
C SER A 2 3.77 -4.88 5.85
N ARG A 3 4.45 -6.01 6.12
CA ARG A 3 5.87 -6.14 5.79
C ARG A 3 6.12 -6.39 4.31
N ASP A 4 5.11 -6.86 3.60
CA ASP A 4 5.13 -7.26 2.19
C ASP A 4 4.34 -6.31 1.26
N GLY A 5 3.73 -5.26 1.79
CA GLY A 5 2.93 -4.30 1.05
C GLY A 5 1.44 -4.64 0.94
N HIS A 6 1.02 -5.89 1.15
CA HIS A 6 -0.38 -6.28 1.01
C HIS A 6 -1.31 -5.69 2.06
N LEU A 7 -2.53 -5.43 1.66
CA LEU A 7 -3.63 -5.19 2.58
C LEU A 7 -3.96 -6.50 3.32
N ARG A 8 -3.90 -6.46 4.65
CA ARG A 8 -4.07 -7.67 5.48
C ARG A 8 -5.53 -7.89 5.87
N PRO A 9 -5.95 -9.14 6.13
CA PRO A 9 -7.27 -9.43 6.69
C PRO A 9 -7.46 -8.76 8.05
N PRO A 10 -8.73 -8.56 8.48
CA PRO A 10 -9.05 -7.87 9.73
C PRO A 10 -8.57 -8.64 10.96
N ARG A 11 -8.21 -7.90 12.02
CA ARG A 11 -7.99 -8.46 13.35
C ARG A 11 -9.21 -8.17 14.20
N LEU A 12 -9.97 -9.22 14.54
CA LEU A 12 -11.32 -9.10 15.06
C LEU A 12 -11.41 -8.85 16.57
N GLY A 13 -10.34 -9.09 17.34
CA GLY A 13 -10.40 -9.01 18.80
C GLY A 13 -10.93 -7.69 19.35
N LEU A 14 -10.37 -6.55 18.89
CA LEU A 14 -10.82 -5.23 19.33
C LEU A 14 -12.24 -4.92 18.82
N LEU A 15 -12.58 -5.35 17.61
CA LEU A 15 -13.88 -5.13 17.01
C LEU A 15 -14.99 -5.82 17.84
N ASN A 16 -14.74 -7.06 18.28
CA ASN A 16 -15.67 -7.79 19.16
C ASN A 16 -15.92 -7.05 20.50
N TYR A 17 -14.86 -6.53 21.12
CA TYR A 17 -15.01 -5.72 22.34
C TYR A 17 -15.82 -4.45 22.12
N MET A 18 -15.60 -3.76 20.98
CA MET A 18 -16.35 -2.55 20.64
C MET A 18 -17.84 -2.84 20.45
N LEU A 19 -18.21 -3.92 19.76
CA LEU A 19 -19.61 -4.31 19.57
C LEU A 19 -20.25 -4.71 20.91
N LYS A 20 -19.58 -5.49 21.75
CA LYS A 20 -20.09 -5.82 23.10
C LYS A 20 -20.37 -4.58 23.96
N ALA A 21 -19.52 -3.55 23.88
CA ALA A 21 -19.72 -2.33 24.63
C ALA A 21 -20.97 -1.54 24.20
N LEU A 22 -21.45 -1.72 22.98
CA LEU A 22 -22.65 -1.05 22.45
C LEU A 22 -23.96 -1.68 22.91
N GLU A 23 -23.92 -2.89 23.48
CA GLU A 23 -25.10 -3.58 24.01
C GLU A 23 -25.57 -3.01 25.36
N SER A 24 -24.74 -2.20 26.02
CA SER A 24 -25.12 -1.53 27.29
C SER A 24 -26.07 -0.37 27.04
N ASP A 25 -27.09 -0.24 27.91
CA ASP A 25 -28.06 0.85 27.87
C ASP A 25 -27.36 2.21 27.91
N GLY A 26 -27.74 3.10 26.98
CA GLY A 26 -27.18 4.46 26.90
C GLY A 26 -25.78 4.56 26.27
N ALA A 27 -25.22 3.45 25.75
CA ALA A 27 -23.95 3.50 25.03
C ALA A 27 -24.03 4.44 23.81
N LYS A 28 -22.98 5.25 23.62
CA LYS A 28 -22.85 6.09 22.43
C LYS A 28 -22.46 5.22 21.24
N ASP A 29 -22.92 5.59 20.03
CA ASP A 29 -22.55 4.86 18.82
C ASP A 29 -21.03 4.97 18.55
N VAL A 30 -20.50 3.88 17.95
CA VAL A 30 -19.14 3.82 17.43
C VAL A 30 -19.22 3.89 15.91
N VAL A 31 -18.57 4.90 15.34
CA VAL A 31 -18.53 5.11 13.90
C VAL A 31 -17.15 4.79 13.38
N PHE A 32 -17.06 3.79 12.49
CA PHE A 32 -15.82 3.43 11.80
C PHE A 32 -15.67 4.26 10.53
N ILE A 33 -14.51 4.89 10.37
CA ILE A 33 -14.19 5.64 9.16
C ILE A 33 -13.06 4.89 8.44
N PRO A 34 -13.33 4.23 7.28
CA PRO A 34 -12.28 3.59 6.49
C PRO A 34 -11.26 4.63 6.00
N VAL A 35 -9.99 4.36 6.22
CA VAL A 35 -8.89 5.24 5.78
C VAL A 35 -7.89 4.43 4.98
N GLY A 36 -7.69 4.82 3.71
CA GLY A 36 -6.67 4.28 2.83
C GLY A 36 -5.48 5.23 2.74
N ILE A 37 -4.28 4.69 2.96
CA ILE A 37 -3.02 5.45 2.90
C ILE A 37 -2.05 4.69 1.98
N ASN A 38 -1.41 5.42 1.07
CA ASN A 38 -0.32 4.87 0.25
C ASN A 38 0.80 5.91 0.08
N TYR A 39 2.00 5.41 -0.21
CA TYR A 39 3.21 6.21 -0.33
C TYR A 39 4.02 5.78 -1.56
N ASP A 40 4.53 6.74 -2.34
CA ASP A 40 5.50 6.48 -3.41
C ASP A 40 6.85 6.00 -2.85
N ARG A 41 7.15 6.34 -1.61
CA ARG A 41 8.39 5.94 -0.94
C ARG A 41 8.17 5.63 0.53
N VAL A 42 8.54 4.43 0.93
CA VAL A 42 8.66 4.02 2.32
C VAL A 42 10.14 3.96 2.67
N LEU A 43 10.56 4.62 3.75
CA LEU A 43 11.97 4.72 4.13
C LEU A 43 12.55 3.37 4.57
N GLU A 44 11.71 2.52 5.13
CA GLU A 44 12.07 1.23 5.71
C GLU A 44 11.75 0.03 4.78
N ASP A 45 11.36 0.26 3.53
CA ASP A 45 10.91 -0.79 2.60
C ASP A 45 11.88 -1.97 2.49
N ARG A 46 13.18 -1.70 2.30
CA ARG A 46 14.22 -2.75 2.23
C ARG A 46 14.37 -3.53 3.53
N SER A 47 14.17 -2.89 4.68
CA SER A 47 14.22 -3.57 5.98
C SER A 47 12.96 -4.38 6.26
N LEU A 48 11.79 -3.88 5.84
CA LEU A 48 10.52 -4.58 5.91
C LEU A 48 10.54 -5.85 5.06
N VAL A 49 10.91 -5.72 3.78
CA VAL A 49 11.00 -6.85 2.84
C VAL A 49 12.02 -7.88 3.33
N ARG A 50 13.22 -7.42 3.76
CA ARG A 50 14.24 -8.33 4.29
C ARG A 50 13.78 -9.09 5.54
N SER A 51 12.91 -8.50 6.37
CA SER A 51 12.38 -9.18 7.56
C SER A 51 11.45 -10.34 7.25
N LEU A 52 11.06 -10.53 5.98
CA LEU A 52 10.29 -11.67 5.50
C LEU A 52 11.16 -12.89 5.18
N ASP A 53 12.46 -12.68 4.98
CA ASP A 53 13.43 -13.75 4.75
C ASP A 53 13.86 -14.36 6.07
N PRO A 54 13.52 -15.64 6.35
CA PRO A 54 13.92 -16.33 7.59
C PRO A 54 15.43 -16.49 7.76
N GLU A 55 16.16 -16.52 6.63
CA GLU A 55 17.62 -16.69 6.61
C GLU A 55 18.38 -15.36 6.67
N ALA A 56 17.67 -14.23 6.62
CA ALA A 56 18.31 -12.92 6.71
C ALA A 56 18.98 -12.72 8.07
N GLU A 57 20.31 -12.62 8.08
CA GLU A 57 21.09 -12.31 9.28
C GLU A 57 20.57 -11.05 9.99
N ARG A 58 20.31 -11.14 11.29
CA ARG A 58 19.97 -10.00 12.15
C ARG A 58 21.17 -9.07 12.24
N ARG A 59 21.11 -7.94 11.52
CA ARG A 59 22.18 -6.93 11.61
C ARG A 59 22.18 -6.27 12.98
N SER A 60 23.41 -6.00 13.51
CA SER A 60 23.59 -5.37 14.81
C SER A 60 22.99 -3.96 14.84
N THR A 61 22.51 -3.53 16.01
CA THR A 61 21.94 -2.20 16.26
C THR A 61 22.89 -1.06 15.85
N GLY A 62 24.21 -1.27 15.99
CA GLY A 62 25.23 -0.31 15.57
C GLY A 62 25.28 -0.07 14.06
N PHE A 63 25.01 -1.09 13.25
CA PHE A 63 24.94 -0.94 11.79
C PHE A 63 23.68 -0.14 11.38
N ALA A 64 22.55 -0.35 12.04
CA ALA A 64 21.32 0.40 11.80
C ALA A 64 21.50 1.89 12.11
N LEU A 65 22.10 2.23 13.26
CA LEU A 65 22.42 3.59 13.65
C LEU A 65 23.35 4.29 12.64
N LYS A 66 24.45 3.64 12.25
CA LYS A 66 25.40 4.19 11.26
C LYS A 66 24.72 4.47 9.93
N LYS A 67 23.83 3.59 9.48
CA LYS A 67 23.06 3.77 8.22
C LYS A 67 22.06 4.93 8.34
N THR A 68 21.40 5.09 9.49
CA THR A 68 20.46 6.18 9.75
C THR A 68 21.15 7.54 9.78
N PHE A 69 22.27 7.65 10.49
CA PHE A 69 23.04 8.90 10.51
C PHE A 69 23.66 9.23 9.15
N GLY A 70 24.15 8.22 8.41
CA GLY A 70 24.61 8.40 7.03
C GLY A 70 23.53 8.88 6.10
N PHE A 71 22.30 8.35 6.23
CA PHE A 71 21.14 8.79 5.47
C PHE A 71 20.74 10.24 5.81
N ILE A 72 20.69 10.61 7.10
CA ILE A 72 20.38 11.98 7.53
C ILE A 72 21.43 12.96 7.01
N GLY A 73 22.71 12.66 7.15
CA GLY A 73 23.82 13.49 6.66
C GLY A 73 23.81 13.67 5.15
N HIS A 74 23.55 12.59 4.40
CA HIS A 74 23.42 12.63 2.95
C HIS A 74 22.24 13.51 2.49
N ASN A 75 21.06 13.34 3.10
CA ASN A 75 19.88 14.14 2.76
C ASN A 75 20.07 15.62 3.12
N LEU A 76 20.72 15.92 4.25
CA LEU A 76 21.06 17.28 4.64
C LEU A 76 22.03 17.92 3.64
N ALA A 77 23.03 17.19 3.17
CA ALA A 77 23.96 17.66 2.13
C ALA A 77 23.26 17.90 0.78
N LEU A 78 22.30 17.07 0.40
CA LEU A 78 21.48 17.26 -0.81
C LEU A 78 20.56 18.49 -0.68
N MET A 79 20.00 18.72 0.52
CA MET A 79 19.16 19.88 0.82
C MET A 79 19.96 21.20 0.71
N ILE A 80 21.18 21.24 1.26
CA ILE A 80 22.08 22.40 1.18
C ILE A 80 22.51 22.69 -0.28
N ARG A 81 22.68 21.65 -1.09
CA ARG A 81 23.06 21.76 -2.50
C ARG A 81 21.90 22.06 -3.45
N GLY A 82 20.69 22.30 -2.95
CA GLY A 82 19.49 22.51 -3.78
C GLY A 82 19.07 21.30 -4.62
N ARG A 83 19.66 20.13 -4.38
CA ARG A 83 19.36 18.85 -5.05
C ARG A 83 18.46 17.95 -4.23
N TRP A 84 17.63 18.54 -3.36
CA TRP A 84 16.68 17.79 -2.57
C TRP A 84 15.55 17.29 -3.48
N PHE A 85 15.58 16.01 -3.79
CA PHE A 85 14.52 15.37 -4.56
C PHE A 85 13.31 15.16 -3.65
N ARG A 86 12.13 15.50 -4.16
CA ARG A 86 10.88 15.20 -3.46
C ARG A 86 10.81 13.71 -3.18
N PHE A 87 10.35 13.34 -1.99
CA PHE A 87 10.21 11.94 -1.56
C PHE A 87 9.05 11.19 -2.25
N GLY A 88 8.44 11.76 -3.29
CA GLY A 88 7.23 11.26 -3.92
C GLY A 88 5.98 11.76 -3.22
N TYR A 89 4.88 11.10 -3.49
CA TYR A 89 3.58 11.44 -2.93
C TYR A 89 3.23 10.55 -1.75
N ALA A 90 2.49 11.12 -0.80
CA ALA A 90 1.80 10.43 0.27
C ALA A 90 0.34 10.84 0.16
N CYS A 91 -0.55 9.89 -0.10
CA CYS A 91 -1.97 10.16 -0.26
C CYS A 91 -2.79 9.44 0.79
N VAL A 92 -3.82 10.14 1.27
CA VAL A 92 -4.78 9.64 2.25
C VAL A 92 -6.18 9.87 1.70
N ASN A 93 -6.99 8.81 1.65
CA ASN A 93 -8.41 8.91 1.32
C ASN A 93 -9.25 8.40 2.49
N PHE A 94 -10.45 8.97 2.62
CA PHE A 94 -11.45 8.57 3.59
C PHE A 94 -12.64 7.93 2.87
N GLY A 95 -13.17 6.85 3.44
CA GLY A 95 -14.37 6.16 2.99
C GLY A 95 -15.62 6.66 3.69
N ALA A 96 -16.77 6.10 3.28
CA ALA A 96 -18.04 6.36 3.96
C ALA A 96 -18.00 5.84 5.40
N PRO A 97 -18.49 6.60 6.39
CA PRO A 97 -18.60 6.14 7.76
C PRO A 97 -19.52 4.92 7.88
N VAL A 98 -19.18 3.99 8.75
CA VAL A 98 -19.98 2.79 9.08
C VAL A 98 -20.35 2.85 10.56
N SER A 99 -21.66 2.97 10.86
CA SER A 99 -22.17 2.94 12.23
C SER A 99 -22.20 1.51 12.75
N ALA A 100 -21.60 1.28 13.90
CA ALA A 100 -21.63 -0.02 14.56
C ALA A 100 -23.04 -0.33 15.11
N ARG A 101 -23.78 0.70 15.54
CA ARG A 101 -25.16 0.54 16.00
C ARG A 101 -26.08 0.10 14.85
N ALA A 102 -26.04 0.81 13.72
CA ALA A 102 -26.80 0.42 12.53
C ALA A 102 -26.45 -1.00 12.08
N TRP A 103 -25.16 -1.38 12.15
CA TRP A 103 -24.72 -2.73 11.83
C TRP A 103 -25.36 -3.79 12.74
N ILE A 104 -25.42 -3.56 14.07
CA ILE A 104 -26.04 -4.48 15.04
C ILE A 104 -27.54 -4.57 14.80
N GLU A 105 -28.22 -3.48 14.48
CA GLU A 105 -29.65 -3.46 14.17
C GLU A 105 -30.02 -4.24 12.90
N GLU A 106 -29.10 -4.28 11.92
CA GLU A 106 -29.29 -4.98 10.64
C GLU A 106 -28.83 -6.45 10.67
N ASN A 107 -28.03 -6.85 11.68
CA ASN A 107 -27.42 -8.18 11.74
C ASN A 107 -27.78 -8.89 13.06
N ASP A 108 -27.93 -10.21 12.99
CA ASP A 108 -28.22 -11.02 14.17
C ASP A 108 -26.99 -11.06 15.11
N VAL A 109 -27.22 -10.70 16.36
CA VAL A 109 -26.24 -10.77 17.46
C VAL A 109 -26.83 -11.41 18.71
N SER A 110 -27.94 -12.16 18.54
CA SER A 110 -28.75 -12.72 19.63
C SER A 110 -27.98 -13.70 20.55
N ASP A 111 -27.06 -14.44 19.99
CA ASP A 111 -26.19 -15.34 20.74
C ASP A 111 -24.69 -15.15 20.37
N GLU A 112 -23.79 -15.84 21.07
CA GLU A 112 -22.34 -15.70 20.87
C GLU A 112 -21.91 -16.16 19.45
N ALA A 113 -22.55 -17.19 18.89
CA ALA A 113 -22.21 -17.70 17.55
C ALA A 113 -22.68 -16.73 16.45
N ALA A 114 -23.87 -16.18 16.57
CA ALA A 114 -24.40 -15.15 15.67
C ALA A 114 -23.55 -13.88 15.76
N ARG A 115 -23.18 -13.46 16.97
CA ARG A 115 -22.30 -12.33 17.21
C ARG A 115 -20.95 -12.52 16.54
N GLN A 116 -20.31 -13.69 16.69
CA GLN A 116 -19.01 -13.95 16.06
C GLN A 116 -19.11 -13.84 14.53
N LYS A 117 -20.16 -14.38 13.92
CA LYS A 117 -20.41 -14.23 12.48
C LYS A 117 -20.60 -12.77 12.06
N SER A 118 -21.33 -12.00 12.86
CA SER A 118 -21.56 -10.57 12.63
C SER A 118 -20.25 -9.77 12.73
N VAL A 119 -19.40 -10.06 13.73
CA VAL A 119 -18.06 -9.46 13.88
C VAL A 119 -17.17 -9.76 12.67
N ASP A 120 -17.15 -11.02 12.22
CA ASP A 120 -16.39 -11.45 11.04
C ASP A 120 -16.87 -10.73 9.77
N ALA A 121 -18.19 -10.63 9.60
CA ALA A 121 -18.81 -9.94 8.47
C ALA A 121 -18.49 -8.44 8.50
N LEU A 122 -18.58 -7.79 9.67
CA LEU A 122 -18.21 -6.38 9.83
C LEU A 122 -16.73 -6.16 9.54
N GLY A 123 -15.86 -7.04 10.04
CA GLY A 123 -14.43 -6.98 9.79
C GLY A 123 -14.12 -7.03 8.28
N ARG A 124 -14.72 -7.97 7.55
CA ARG A 124 -14.59 -8.07 6.09
C ARG A 124 -15.15 -6.83 5.38
N HIS A 125 -16.32 -6.35 5.79
CA HIS A 125 -16.93 -5.13 5.24
C HIS A 125 -16.02 -3.90 5.41
N LEU A 126 -15.47 -3.71 6.61
CA LEU A 126 -14.55 -2.60 6.89
C LEU A 126 -13.26 -2.71 6.08
N MET A 127 -12.65 -3.92 5.98
CA MET A 127 -11.43 -4.11 5.18
C MET A 127 -11.68 -3.94 3.69
N HIS A 128 -12.83 -4.37 3.17
CA HIS A 128 -13.24 -4.09 1.80
C HIS A 128 -13.40 -2.57 1.59
N SER A 129 -14.03 -1.87 2.52
CA SER A 129 -14.19 -0.42 2.48
C SER A 129 -12.86 0.32 2.54
N VAL A 130 -11.89 -0.16 3.33
CA VAL A 130 -10.50 0.34 3.33
C VAL A 130 -9.84 0.11 1.98
N GLY A 131 -9.93 -1.10 1.42
CA GLY A 131 -9.35 -1.43 0.11
C GLY A 131 -9.84 -0.48 -1.00
N ARG A 132 -11.15 -0.18 -1.02
CA ARG A 132 -11.74 0.74 -2.01
C ARG A 132 -11.22 2.18 -1.94
N VAL A 133 -10.59 2.58 -0.84
CA VAL A 133 -10.08 3.94 -0.65
C VAL A 133 -8.56 4.01 -0.60
N VAL A 134 -7.85 2.87 -0.68
CA VAL A 134 -6.39 2.90 -0.84
C VAL A 134 -6.03 3.59 -2.16
N PRO A 135 -5.27 4.71 -2.13
CA PRO A 135 -4.94 5.42 -3.36
C PRO A 135 -3.90 4.65 -4.19
N VAL A 136 -4.10 4.64 -5.50
CA VAL A 136 -3.11 4.16 -6.47
C VAL A 136 -2.16 5.30 -6.78
N LEU A 137 -0.88 5.13 -6.49
CA LEU A 137 0.15 6.13 -6.72
C LEU A 137 1.04 5.76 -7.92
N PRO A 138 1.74 6.75 -8.51
CA PRO A 138 2.61 6.52 -9.67
C PRO A 138 3.61 5.38 -9.50
N VAL A 139 4.27 5.30 -8.34
CA VAL A 139 5.24 4.23 -8.06
C VAL A 139 4.56 2.87 -8.00
N SER A 140 3.40 2.75 -7.34
CA SER A 140 2.67 1.48 -7.27
C SER A 140 2.20 1.01 -8.66
N LEU A 141 1.78 1.95 -9.52
CA LEU A 141 1.36 1.66 -10.88
C LEU A 141 2.52 1.09 -11.71
N ILE A 142 3.65 1.80 -11.76
CA ILE A 142 4.85 1.37 -12.50
C ILE A 142 5.40 0.05 -11.92
N ALA A 143 5.48 -0.09 -10.61
CA ALA A 143 5.93 -1.32 -9.96
C ALA A 143 5.06 -2.53 -10.34
N THR A 144 3.74 -2.35 -10.44
CA THR A 144 2.82 -3.42 -10.86
C THR A 144 3.05 -3.83 -12.31
N VAL A 145 3.36 -2.90 -13.22
CA VAL A 145 3.70 -3.24 -14.61
C VAL A 145 4.95 -4.14 -14.66
N PHE A 146 6.01 -3.78 -13.94
CA PHE A 146 7.23 -4.60 -13.89
C PHE A 146 7.01 -5.94 -13.19
N ALA A 147 6.24 -5.99 -12.11
CA ALA A 147 5.92 -7.23 -11.40
C ALA A 147 5.15 -8.21 -12.30
N ARG A 148 4.13 -7.75 -13.03
CA ARG A 148 3.35 -8.57 -13.97
C ARG A 148 4.19 -9.12 -15.12
N ARG A 149 5.26 -8.42 -15.51
CA ARG A 149 6.20 -8.85 -16.56
C ARG A 149 7.34 -9.73 -16.05
N GLY A 150 7.42 -10.03 -14.77
CA GLY A 150 8.53 -10.79 -14.19
C GLY A 150 9.88 -10.06 -14.25
N GLY A 151 9.90 -8.74 -14.43
CA GLY A 151 11.11 -7.94 -14.54
C GLY A 151 11.77 -7.92 -15.92
N GLU A 152 11.11 -8.47 -16.95
CA GLU A 152 11.61 -8.40 -18.34
C GLU A 152 11.87 -6.97 -18.80
N PRO A 153 12.94 -6.73 -19.58
CA PRO A 153 13.24 -5.40 -20.12
C PRO A 153 12.08 -4.82 -20.94
N ILE A 154 11.82 -3.53 -20.80
CA ILE A 154 10.75 -2.83 -21.48
C ILE A 154 11.21 -1.45 -21.95
N SER A 155 10.78 -1.02 -23.15
CA SER A 155 11.01 0.34 -23.63
C SER A 155 10.14 1.36 -22.86
N GLU A 156 10.52 2.64 -22.87
CA GLU A 156 9.69 3.68 -22.23
C GLU A 156 8.30 3.77 -22.85
N LEU A 157 8.20 3.61 -24.17
CA LEU A 157 6.92 3.64 -24.88
C LEU A 157 6.03 2.47 -24.45
N ASP A 158 6.56 1.25 -24.47
CA ASP A 158 5.79 0.06 -24.08
C ASP A 158 5.40 0.10 -22.60
N LEU A 159 6.27 0.66 -21.74
CA LEU A 159 5.97 0.89 -20.34
C LEU A 159 4.79 1.86 -20.16
N LYS A 160 4.77 2.95 -20.91
CA LYS A 160 3.64 3.90 -20.88
C LYS A 160 2.36 3.24 -21.37
N VAL A 161 2.41 2.47 -22.45
CA VAL A 161 1.25 1.73 -22.98
C VAL A 161 0.72 0.75 -21.92
N ALA A 162 1.60 -0.05 -21.32
CA ALA A 162 1.21 -0.99 -20.28
C ALA A 162 0.65 -0.31 -19.01
N ALA A 163 1.22 0.83 -18.62
CA ALA A 163 0.74 1.60 -17.48
C ALA A 163 -0.63 2.24 -17.74
N HIS A 164 -0.90 2.74 -18.95
CA HIS A 164 -2.22 3.23 -19.33
C HIS A 164 -3.27 2.11 -19.35
N ALA A 165 -2.92 0.92 -19.88
CA ALA A 165 -3.82 -0.23 -19.85
C ALA A 165 -4.16 -0.64 -18.41
N LEU A 166 -3.16 -0.66 -17.52
CA LEU A 166 -3.35 -0.94 -16.10
C LEU A 166 -4.19 0.13 -15.41
N GLN A 167 -4.01 1.41 -15.77
CA GLN A 167 -4.83 2.51 -15.26
C GLN A 167 -6.29 2.32 -15.66
N THR A 168 -6.58 2.00 -16.92
CA THR A 168 -7.95 1.72 -17.39
C THR A 168 -8.58 0.56 -16.63
N GLU A 169 -7.83 -0.55 -16.43
CA GLU A 169 -8.30 -1.69 -15.61
C GLU A 169 -8.66 -1.27 -14.18
N LEU A 170 -7.86 -0.39 -13.58
CA LEU A 170 -8.10 0.14 -12.23
C LEU A 170 -9.30 1.10 -12.18
N GLU A 171 -9.51 1.91 -13.21
CA GLU A 171 -10.67 2.81 -13.34
C GLU A 171 -11.98 2.01 -13.44
N GLU A 172 -12.00 0.92 -14.21
CA GLU A 172 -13.14 -0.01 -14.28
C GLU A 172 -13.48 -0.61 -12.90
N LYS A 173 -12.45 -0.87 -12.08
CA LYS A 173 -12.58 -1.34 -10.69
C LYS A 173 -12.88 -0.21 -9.69
N LYS A 174 -13.08 1.03 -10.16
CA LYS A 174 -13.35 2.24 -9.36
C LYS A 174 -12.24 2.54 -8.34
N ALA A 175 -10.99 2.21 -8.67
CA ALA A 175 -9.83 2.54 -7.86
C ALA A 175 -9.63 4.06 -7.74
N ARG A 176 -9.10 4.50 -6.63
CA ARG A 176 -8.76 5.91 -6.38
C ARG A 176 -7.35 6.21 -6.91
N ILE A 177 -7.25 6.54 -8.21
CA ILE A 177 -5.97 6.84 -8.84
C ILE A 177 -5.60 8.30 -8.61
N TYR A 178 -4.40 8.52 -8.10
CA TYR A 178 -3.85 9.86 -7.93
C TYR A 178 -2.99 10.23 -9.14
N VAL A 179 -3.46 11.19 -9.92
CA VAL A 179 -2.76 11.74 -11.08
C VAL A 179 -2.30 13.16 -10.76
N PRO A 180 -1.00 13.36 -10.44
CA PRO A 180 -0.44 14.68 -10.19
C PRO A 180 -0.68 15.62 -11.38
N HIS A 181 -1.09 16.85 -11.10
CA HIS A 181 -1.36 17.87 -12.11
C HIS A 181 -2.41 17.50 -13.16
N ALA A 182 -3.22 16.46 -12.94
CA ALA A 182 -4.14 15.89 -13.93
C ALA A 182 -3.43 15.47 -15.25
N ASP A 183 -2.15 15.13 -15.17
CA ASP A 183 -1.30 14.72 -16.29
C ASP A 183 -0.75 13.31 -16.04
N THR A 184 -1.27 12.34 -16.78
CA THR A 184 -0.91 10.94 -16.64
C THR A 184 0.52 10.67 -17.08
N ASP A 185 0.99 11.28 -18.17
CA ASP A 185 2.36 11.12 -18.65
C ASP A 185 3.37 11.67 -17.63
N TYR A 186 3.06 12.80 -17.03
CA TYR A 186 3.84 13.35 -15.93
C TYR A 186 3.86 12.39 -14.73
N ALA A 187 2.71 11.84 -14.34
CA ALA A 187 2.61 10.88 -13.26
C ALA A 187 3.48 9.64 -13.49
N LEU A 188 3.41 9.06 -14.69
CA LEU A 188 4.22 7.90 -15.09
C LEU A 188 5.72 8.22 -15.08
N SER A 189 6.10 9.38 -15.61
CA SER A 189 7.49 9.84 -15.60
C SER A 189 8.02 10.05 -14.17
N VAL A 190 7.20 10.57 -13.26
CA VAL A 190 7.56 10.71 -11.83
C VAL A 190 7.75 9.35 -11.18
N GLY A 191 6.82 8.42 -11.38
CA GLY A 191 6.90 7.06 -10.83
C GLY A 191 8.15 6.32 -11.31
N LEU A 192 8.41 6.34 -12.62
CA LEU A 192 9.61 5.73 -13.21
C LEU A 192 10.89 6.36 -12.67
N ARG A 193 10.97 7.70 -12.64
CA ARG A 193 12.11 8.41 -12.10
C ARG A 193 12.39 8.09 -10.63
N MET A 194 11.34 7.97 -9.81
CA MET A 194 11.49 7.60 -8.39
C MET A 194 12.11 6.21 -8.23
N LEU A 195 11.71 5.25 -9.04
CA LEU A 195 12.25 3.89 -9.02
C LEU A 195 13.68 3.84 -9.55
N THR A 196 13.98 4.59 -10.62
CA THR A 196 15.33 4.67 -11.22
C THR A 196 16.33 5.37 -10.28
N LEU A 197 15.96 6.48 -9.65
CA LEU A 197 16.81 7.18 -8.67
C LEU A 197 17.18 6.30 -7.46
N ARG A 198 16.38 5.30 -7.18
CA ARG A 198 16.60 4.33 -6.10
C ARG A 198 17.30 3.05 -6.56
N HIS A 199 17.62 2.95 -7.84
CA HIS A 199 18.17 1.76 -8.50
C HIS A 199 17.29 0.50 -8.36
N LEU A 200 15.97 0.67 -8.14
CA LEU A 200 15.00 -0.42 -8.21
C LEU A 200 14.76 -0.80 -9.67
N ILE A 201 14.83 0.18 -10.56
CA ILE A 201 14.80 0.03 -12.00
C ILE A 201 16.08 0.64 -12.56
N ILE A 202 16.69 -0.02 -13.55
CA ILE A 202 17.92 0.40 -14.23
C ILE A 202 17.56 0.61 -15.71
N GLU A 203 18.02 1.73 -16.25
CA GLU A 203 17.96 2.01 -17.68
C GLU A 203 19.30 1.62 -18.33
N LYS A 204 19.23 0.83 -19.39
CA LYS A 204 20.36 0.45 -20.22
C LYS A 204 19.92 0.35 -21.67
N ASP A 205 20.62 1.03 -22.57
CA ASP A 205 20.37 1.00 -24.02
C ASP A 205 18.90 1.34 -24.41
N GLY A 206 18.26 2.25 -23.66
CA GLY A 206 16.88 2.67 -23.86
C GLY A 206 15.82 1.68 -23.33
N LEU A 207 16.25 0.63 -22.63
CA LEU A 207 15.39 -0.34 -22.00
C LEU A 207 15.47 -0.21 -20.46
N PHE A 208 14.32 -0.35 -19.82
CA PHE A 208 14.19 -0.36 -18.36
C PHE A 208 14.05 -1.81 -17.89
N THR A 209 14.80 -2.17 -16.86
CA THR A 209 14.77 -3.50 -16.24
C THR A 209 14.85 -3.39 -14.73
N VAL A 210 14.43 -4.41 -14.01
CA VAL A 210 14.54 -4.44 -12.55
C VAL A 210 16.01 -4.60 -12.15
N GLY A 211 16.44 -3.85 -11.15
CA GLY A 211 17.78 -3.94 -10.60
C GLY A 211 18.06 -5.33 -10.00
N LEU A 212 19.32 -5.71 -9.94
CA LEU A 212 19.73 -6.98 -9.33
C LEU A 212 19.23 -7.03 -7.86
N ASP A 213 18.57 -8.12 -7.49
CA ASP A 213 17.99 -8.36 -6.15
C ASP A 213 16.95 -7.34 -5.68
N GLU A 214 16.44 -6.47 -6.58
CA GLU A 214 15.48 -5.43 -6.21
C GLU A 214 14.01 -5.83 -6.47
N MET A 215 13.76 -6.97 -7.10
CA MET A 215 12.40 -7.46 -7.35
C MET A 215 11.54 -7.56 -6.09
N PRO A 216 12.02 -8.04 -4.93
CA PRO A 216 11.20 -8.10 -3.72
C PRO A 216 10.76 -6.72 -3.21
N VAL A 217 11.60 -5.68 -3.36
CA VAL A 217 11.24 -4.30 -2.99
C VAL A 217 10.26 -3.70 -4.00
N LEU A 218 10.44 -4.00 -5.27
CA LEU A 218 9.49 -3.59 -6.32
C LEU A 218 8.11 -4.23 -6.09
N GLN A 219 8.10 -5.53 -5.77
CA GLN A 219 6.88 -6.27 -5.45
C GLN A 219 6.15 -5.68 -4.23
N TYR A 220 6.87 -5.19 -3.22
CA TYR A 220 6.30 -4.48 -2.07
C TYR A 220 5.42 -3.28 -2.50
N TYR A 221 5.87 -2.50 -3.49
CA TYR A 221 5.10 -1.37 -4.03
C TYR A 221 3.94 -1.81 -4.91
N ALA A 222 4.10 -2.89 -5.68
CA ALA A 222 3.02 -3.49 -6.46
C ALA A 222 1.91 -4.05 -5.55
N ASN A 223 2.29 -4.69 -4.45
CA ASN A 223 1.37 -5.30 -3.49
C ASN A 223 0.47 -4.26 -2.80
N ALA A 224 0.89 -2.99 -2.74
CA ALA A 224 0.05 -1.93 -2.16
C ALA A 224 -1.31 -1.78 -2.87
N ILE A 225 -1.40 -2.20 -4.13
CA ILE A 225 -2.62 -2.15 -4.94
C ILE A 225 -3.08 -3.53 -5.43
N ALA A 226 -2.47 -4.62 -4.98
CA ALA A 226 -2.80 -6.00 -5.40
C ALA A 226 -4.27 -6.35 -5.09
N HIS A 227 -4.83 -5.83 -4.00
CA HIS A 227 -6.23 -6.06 -3.59
C HIS A 227 -7.28 -5.57 -4.61
N TYR A 228 -6.90 -4.77 -5.61
CA TYR A 228 -7.78 -4.45 -6.74
C TYR A 228 -7.87 -5.59 -7.76
N PHE A 229 -6.93 -6.51 -7.77
CA PHE A 229 -6.83 -7.61 -8.74
C PHE A 229 -7.13 -8.97 -8.10
N GLU A 230 -6.77 -9.13 -6.84
CA GLU A 230 -6.90 -10.35 -6.07
C GLU A 230 -7.91 -10.14 -4.93
N PRO A 231 -8.78 -11.11 -4.63
CA PRO A 231 -9.65 -11.02 -3.47
C PRO A 231 -8.80 -10.92 -2.19
N LEU A 232 -9.24 -10.12 -1.22
CA LEU A 232 -8.65 -10.12 0.12
C LEU A 232 -8.85 -11.51 0.70
N GLU A 233 -7.77 -12.29 0.81
CA GLU A 233 -7.82 -13.61 1.44
C GLU A 233 -8.29 -13.44 2.88
N GLY A 234 -9.33 -14.21 3.25
CA GLY A 234 -9.79 -14.28 4.63
C GLY A 234 -8.73 -14.98 5.52
N PRO A 235 -8.81 -14.86 6.84
CA PRO A 235 -7.98 -15.67 7.72
C PRO A 235 -8.27 -17.16 7.45
N GLU A 236 -7.21 -17.94 7.19
CA GLU A 236 -7.26 -19.38 7.31
C GLU A 236 -7.54 -19.79 8.77
#